data_1a7591fff2c8a489d4bea4dabaf7b4e2
#
_entry.id   1a7591fff2c8a489d4bea4dabaf7b4e2
#
_cell.length_a   1.000
_cell.length_b   1.000
_cell.length_c   1.000
_cell.angle_alpha   90.00
_cell.angle_beta   90.00
_cell.angle_gamma   90.00
#
_symmetry.space_group_name_H-M   'P 1'
#
loop_
_entity.id
_entity.type
_entity.pdbx_description
1 polymer ?
#
loop_
_entity_poly.entity_id
_entity_poly.type
_entity_poly.pdbx_seq_one_letter_code
_entity_poly.pdbx_strand_id
1 'polypeptide(L)'
;MSKNGKKVDFDVIGIGAGFAGLALIHYLRNAGLSVRIFDRASDVGGTWAWNRYPGAATDSESYYYCLTFSKELLQEWSWTKRYPGRQETQDYMRFVADKCDMWPY
;
A
#
# COMPACT_ATOMS: atom_id res chain seq x y z
N MET A 1 9.65 -21.04 1.15
CA MET A 1 10.01 -22.35 1.71
C MET A 1 11.53 -22.50 1.77
N SER A 2 12.05 -23.01 2.83
CA SER A 2 13.49 -23.15 3.01
C SER A 2 14.02 -24.38 2.27
N LYS A 3 14.94 -24.18 1.33
CA LYS A 3 15.54 -25.26 0.55
C LYS A 3 16.59 -26.05 1.35
N ASN A 4 17.12 -25.48 2.44
CA ASN A 4 18.21 -26.06 3.22
C ASN A 4 17.74 -26.68 4.55
N GLY A 5 16.44 -26.91 4.71
CA GLY A 5 15.88 -27.36 5.96
C GLY A 5 15.85 -26.33 7.07
N LYS A 6 16.31 -25.12 6.82
CA LYS A 6 16.24 -24.00 7.76
C LYS A 6 14.85 -23.39 7.74
N LYS A 7 14.29 -23.12 8.91
CA LYS A 7 13.04 -22.36 9.04
C LYS A 7 13.27 -20.92 8.60
N VAL A 8 12.30 -20.39 7.86
CA VAL A 8 12.21 -18.96 7.57
C VAL A 8 10.98 -18.41 8.29
N ASP A 9 11.07 -17.17 8.76
CA ASP A 9 9.94 -16.53 9.43
C ASP A 9 8.88 -16.09 8.42
N PHE A 10 9.31 -15.62 7.26
CA PHE A 10 8.42 -15.17 6.18
C PHE A 10 8.98 -15.64 4.83
N ASP A 11 8.07 -15.97 3.91
CA ASP A 11 8.47 -16.34 2.55
C ASP A 11 9.03 -15.15 1.80
N VAL A 12 8.47 -13.95 2.02
CA VAL A 12 8.86 -12.72 1.35
C VAL A 12 8.93 -11.58 2.36
N ILE A 13 9.97 -10.76 2.25
CA ILE A 13 10.08 -9.50 2.97
C ILE A 13 10.12 -8.37 1.94
N GLY A 14 9.24 -7.39 2.10
CA GLY A 14 9.20 -6.20 1.27
C GLY A 14 9.68 -4.98 2.04
N ILE A 15 10.25 -4.04 1.33
CA ILE A 15 10.72 -2.78 1.90
C ILE A 15 9.89 -1.65 1.28
N GLY A 16 9.21 -0.90 2.15
CA GLY A 16 8.38 0.23 1.75
C GLY A 16 6.89 -0.08 1.77
N ALA A 17 6.13 0.72 2.49
CA ALA A 17 4.68 0.57 2.67
C ALA A 17 3.90 1.61 1.85
N GLY A 18 4.29 1.82 0.60
CA GLY A 18 3.56 2.63 -0.37
C GLY A 18 2.64 1.79 -1.24
N PHE A 19 2.28 2.29 -2.42
CA PHE A 19 1.40 1.58 -3.36
C PHE A 19 1.94 0.18 -3.70
N ALA A 20 3.22 0.09 -4.03
CA ALA A 20 3.83 -1.19 -4.39
C ALA A 20 3.80 -2.18 -3.22
N GLY A 21 4.07 -1.73 -2.00
CA GLY A 21 4.03 -2.58 -0.81
C GLY A 21 2.64 -3.12 -0.54
N LEU A 22 1.61 -2.29 -0.64
CA LEU A 22 0.22 -2.73 -0.46
C LEU A 22 -0.19 -3.74 -1.54
N ALA A 23 0.17 -3.48 -2.79
CA ALA A 23 -0.10 -4.42 -3.88
C ALA A 23 0.63 -5.76 -3.66
N LEU A 24 1.88 -5.70 -3.18
CA LEU A 24 2.67 -6.89 -2.88
C LEU A 24 1.99 -7.76 -1.83
N ILE A 25 1.50 -7.16 -0.75
CA ILE A 25 0.76 -7.89 0.29
C ILE A 25 -0.45 -8.60 -0.31
N HIS A 26 -1.23 -7.89 -1.12
CA HIS A 26 -2.43 -8.46 -1.73
C HIS A 26 -2.10 -9.69 -2.58
N TYR A 27 -1.16 -9.56 -3.51
CA TYR A 27 -0.87 -10.64 -4.46
C TYR A 27 -0.17 -11.82 -3.80
N LEU A 28 0.77 -11.58 -2.90
CA LEU A 28 1.50 -12.67 -2.24
C LEU A 28 0.62 -13.41 -1.24
N ARG A 29 -0.19 -12.69 -0.48
CA ARG A 29 -1.15 -13.29 0.45
C ARG A 29 -2.11 -14.21 -0.29
N ASN A 30 -2.63 -13.76 -1.43
CA ASN A 30 -3.54 -14.55 -2.25
C ASN A 30 -2.85 -15.75 -2.90
N ALA A 31 -1.55 -15.71 -3.09
CA ALA A 31 -0.75 -16.83 -3.57
C ALA A 31 -0.38 -17.83 -2.47
N GLY A 32 -0.82 -17.60 -1.23
CA GLY A 32 -0.53 -18.47 -0.10
C GLY A 32 0.85 -18.28 0.51
N LEU A 33 1.53 -17.19 0.20
CA LEU A 33 2.85 -16.90 0.73
C LEU A 33 2.74 -15.98 1.95
N SER A 34 3.60 -16.19 2.94
CA SER A 34 3.71 -15.27 4.07
C SER A 34 4.57 -14.09 3.68
N VAL A 35 4.12 -12.89 4.03
CA VAL A 35 4.79 -11.64 3.64
C VAL A 35 4.84 -10.69 4.83
N ARG A 36 5.97 -9.97 4.95
CA ARG A 36 6.12 -8.89 5.91
C ARG A 36 6.70 -7.68 5.20
N ILE A 37 6.09 -6.52 5.43
CA ILE A 37 6.55 -5.25 4.88
C ILE A 37 7.16 -4.42 6.01
N PHE A 38 8.33 -3.87 5.75
CA PHE A 38 9.01 -2.96 6.68
C PHE A 38 9.11 -1.58 6.06
N ASP A 39 8.89 -0.56 6.88
CA ASP A 39 9.05 0.82 6.48
C ASP A 39 9.66 1.61 7.64
N ARG A 40 10.46 2.62 7.31
CA ARG A 40 11.04 3.54 8.29
C ARG A 40 10.02 4.56 8.80
N ALA A 41 8.98 4.81 8.01
CA ALA A 41 7.88 5.69 8.40
C ALA A 41 7.01 5.01 9.45
N SER A 42 6.32 5.80 10.24
CA SER A 42 5.39 5.31 11.28
C SER A 42 4.04 4.86 10.71
N ASP A 43 3.83 5.03 9.40
CA ASP A 43 2.54 4.78 8.76
C ASP A 43 2.74 4.37 7.31
N VAL A 44 1.69 3.84 6.69
CA VAL A 44 1.66 3.59 5.25
C VAL A 44 1.70 4.91 4.49
N GLY A 45 2.05 4.82 3.22
CA GLY A 45 2.00 5.98 2.34
C GLY A 45 3.22 6.16 1.44
N GLY A 46 4.37 5.55 1.80
CA GLY A 46 5.59 5.69 1.01
C GLY A 46 5.94 7.16 0.79
N THR A 47 6.09 7.54 -0.45
CA THR A 47 6.37 8.94 -0.85
C THR A 47 5.40 9.94 -0.22
N TRP A 48 4.13 9.55 -0.06
CA TRP A 48 3.09 10.44 0.48
C TRP A 48 3.11 10.51 2.00
N ALA A 49 3.78 9.60 2.67
CA ALA A 49 4.07 9.70 4.10
C ALA A 49 5.26 10.62 4.36
N TRP A 50 6.28 10.60 3.49
CA TRP A 50 7.53 11.34 3.66
C TRP A 50 7.47 12.78 3.15
N ASN A 51 6.85 13.01 1.98
CA ASN A 51 6.88 14.32 1.30
C ASN A 51 5.75 15.21 1.78
N ARG A 52 5.99 15.92 2.86
CA ARG A 52 5.00 16.75 3.57
C ARG A 52 5.13 18.24 3.28
N TYR A 53 5.74 18.61 2.16
CA TYR A 53 5.87 20.02 1.80
C TYR A 53 4.53 20.57 1.28
N PRO A 54 4.30 21.90 1.43
CA PRO A 54 3.07 22.51 0.93
C PRO A 54 2.91 22.32 -0.57
N GLY A 55 1.70 21.94 -0.98
CA GLY A 55 1.38 21.71 -2.39
C GLY A 55 1.79 20.35 -2.94
N ALA A 56 2.32 19.44 -2.09
CA ALA A 56 2.62 18.08 -2.53
C ALA A 56 1.35 17.39 -3.03
N ALA A 57 1.36 16.98 -4.29
CA ALA A 57 0.20 16.41 -4.96
C ALA A 57 0.65 15.49 -6.09
N THR A 58 -0.26 14.63 -6.57
CA THR A 58 0.02 13.80 -7.73
C THR A 58 0.02 14.65 -9.00
N ASP A 59 0.80 14.24 -9.98
CA ASP A 59 0.78 14.81 -11.33
C ASP A 59 -0.06 13.98 -12.29
N SER A 60 -0.63 12.87 -11.79
CA SER A 60 -1.59 12.02 -12.50
C SER A 60 -2.98 12.20 -11.92
N GLU A 61 -4.00 12.05 -12.75
CA GLU A 61 -5.38 12.15 -12.30
C GLU A 61 -5.74 11.02 -11.33
N SER A 62 -6.57 11.33 -10.34
CA SER A 62 -6.90 10.42 -9.25
C SER A 62 -7.47 9.07 -9.71
N TYR A 63 -8.25 9.05 -10.78
CA TYR A 63 -8.84 7.80 -11.27
C TYR A 63 -7.82 6.87 -11.93
N TYR A 64 -6.61 7.34 -12.22
CA TYR A 64 -5.50 6.50 -12.65
C TYR A 64 -4.57 6.15 -11.48
N TYR A 65 -4.48 7.04 -10.51
CA TYR A 65 -3.53 6.91 -9.40
C TYR A 65 -4.18 6.18 -8.22
N CYS A 66 -4.53 4.93 -8.45
CA CYS A 66 -5.21 4.10 -7.46
C CYS A 66 -4.93 2.63 -7.71
N LEU A 67 -5.24 1.81 -6.71
CA LEU A 67 -5.09 0.36 -6.80
C LEU A 67 -6.34 -0.24 -7.46
N THR A 68 -6.15 -1.17 -8.37
CA THR A 68 -7.23 -1.73 -9.19
C THR A 68 -7.53 -3.20 -8.92
N PHE A 69 -6.89 -3.80 -7.92
CA PHE A 69 -7.05 -5.23 -7.66
C PHE A 69 -8.39 -5.60 -6.98
N SER A 70 -9.19 -4.62 -6.60
CA SER A 70 -10.49 -4.86 -5.96
C SER A 70 -11.51 -3.86 -6.47
N LYS A 71 -12.64 -4.37 -6.98
CA LYS A 71 -13.77 -3.52 -7.38
C LYS A 71 -14.39 -2.79 -6.21
N GLU A 72 -14.38 -3.40 -5.03
CA GLU A 72 -14.92 -2.80 -3.82
C GLU A 72 -14.15 -1.54 -3.44
N LEU A 73 -12.82 -1.58 -3.54
CA LEU A 73 -11.99 -0.42 -3.28
C LEU A 73 -12.30 0.72 -4.25
N LEU A 74 -12.48 0.39 -5.53
CA LEU A 74 -12.80 1.38 -6.55
C LEU A 74 -14.16 2.03 -6.33
N GLN A 75 -15.12 1.28 -5.80
CA GLN A 75 -16.48 1.76 -5.57
C GLN A 75 -16.62 2.52 -4.25
N GLU A 76 -15.91 2.13 -3.19
CA GLU A 76 -16.07 2.69 -1.86
C GLU A 76 -15.28 3.98 -1.63
N TRP A 77 -14.19 4.18 -2.38
CA TRP A 77 -13.37 5.39 -2.22
C TRP A 77 -13.78 6.45 -3.23
N SER A 78 -13.99 7.68 -2.74
CA SER A 78 -14.29 8.84 -3.59
C SER A 78 -13.19 9.88 -3.43
N TRP A 79 -12.58 10.24 -4.56
CA TRP A 79 -11.56 11.28 -4.58
C TRP A 79 -12.21 12.67 -4.61
N THR A 80 -11.66 13.61 -3.84
CA THR A 80 -12.18 14.97 -3.79
C THR A 80 -11.56 15.88 -4.86
N LYS A 81 -10.42 15.46 -5.43
CA LYS A 81 -9.68 16.26 -6.40
C LYS A 81 -9.21 15.40 -7.56
N ARG A 82 -9.11 16.03 -8.74
CA ARG A 82 -8.55 15.39 -9.92
C ARG A 82 -7.07 15.06 -9.72
N TYR A 83 -6.31 15.95 -9.08
CA TYR A 83 -4.91 15.74 -8.69
C TYR A 83 -4.82 15.80 -7.17
N PRO A 84 -4.99 14.68 -6.49
CA PRO A 84 -5.09 14.69 -5.03
C PRO A 84 -3.76 15.05 -4.38
N GLY A 85 -3.87 15.75 -3.25
CA GLY A 85 -2.71 16.08 -2.45
C GLY A 85 -2.18 14.92 -1.63
N ARG A 86 -1.04 15.16 -0.97
CA ARG A 86 -0.36 14.17 -0.14
C ARG A 86 -1.29 13.53 0.88
N GLN A 87 -2.02 14.35 1.61
CA GLN A 87 -2.85 13.84 2.71
C GLN A 87 -3.95 12.90 2.21
N GLU A 88 -4.64 13.29 1.15
CA GLU A 88 -5.71 12.47 0.59
C GLU A 88 -5.15 11.17 0.00
N THR A 89 -4.00 11.21 -0.66
CA THR A 89 -3.35 10.04 -1.21
C THR A 89 -2.90 9.08 -0.10
N GLN A 90 -2.35 9.60 0.99
CA GLN A 90 -2.01 8.79 2.15
C GLN A 90 -3.24 8.22 2.83
N ASP A 91 -4.30 9.00 2.97
CA ASP A 91 -5.57 8.55 3.53
C ASP A 91 -6.18 7.42 2.68
N TYR A 92 -6.04 7.49 1.37
CA TYR A 92 -6.45 6.42 0.47
C TYR A 92 -5.68 5.12 0.80
N MET A 93 -4.38 5.20 0.99
CA MET A 93 -3.59 4.00 1.32
C MET A 93 -3.96 3.43 2.69
N ARG A 94 -4.26 4.28 3.67
CA ARG A 94 -4.80 3.82 4.96
C ARG A 94 -6.13 3.10 4.78
N PHE A 95 -7.01 3.67 3.95
CA PHE A 95 -8.30 3.05 3.63
C PHE A 95 -8.10 1.66 3.02
N VAL A 96 -7.18 1.50 2.08
CA VAL A 96 -6.87 0.21 1.47
C VAL A 96 -6.35 -0.78 2.52
N ALA A 97 -5.42 -0.35 3.37
CA ALA A 97 -4.87 -1.20 4.42
C ALA A 97 -5.94 -1.65 5.42
N ASP A 98 -6.87 -0.78 5.76
CA ASP A 98 -7.99 -1.11 6.65
C ASP A 98 -8.96 -2.10 6.00
N LYS A 99 -9.40 -1.81 4.79
CA LYS A 99 -10.40 -2.62 4.08
C LYS A 99 -9.88 -3.99 3.71
N CYS A 100 -8.61 -4.11 3.39
CA CYS A 100 -8.00 -5.36 2.97
C CYS A 100 -7.26 -6.07 4.11
N ASP A 101 -7.37 -5.56 5.33
CA ASP A 101 -6.79 -6.17 6.53
C ASP A 101 -5.28 -6.40 6.37
N MET A 102 -4.57 -5.34 6.00
CA MET A 102 -3.13 -5.41 5.68
C MET A 102 -2.22 -5.02 6.84
N TRP A 103 -2.76 -4.39 7.90
CA TRP A 103 -1.95 -3.91 9.02
C TRP A 103 -1.09 -4.98 9.70
N PRO A 104 -1.53 -6.26 9.81
CA PRO A 104 -0.67 -7.31 10.40
C PRO A 104 0.58 -7.63 9.58
N TYR A 105 0.67 -7.15 8.38
CA TYR A 105 1.76 -7.41 7.45
C TYR A 105 2.73 -6.22 7.40
#